data_50ad8301add6d069ee34de2fa309fcf0
#
_entry.id   50ad8301add6d069ee34de2fa309fcf0
#
_cell.length_a   1.000
_cell.length_b   1.000
_cell.length_c   1.000
_cell.angle_alpha   90.00
_cell.angle_beta   90.00
_cell.angle_gamma   90.00
#
_symmetry.space_group_name_H-M   'P 1'
#
loop_
_entity.id
_entity.type
_entity.pdbx_description
1 polymer ?
#
loop_
_entity_poly.entity_id
_entity_poly.type
_entity_poly.pdbx_seq_one_letter_code
_entity_poly.pdbx_strand_id
1 'polypeptide(L)'
;MLDLLIRGGRVIDGAGNPWYHADVGIAEGRIAAVGRLHDEPAERLIDADGLYVCPGFVDMHTHSDLQLLANPAHEAKVHQGVTLEVLGQDGLSYAPITDGVLEQLRGQLAGWNDDPPGFDWSWRTVGEYLDRLDAAGIAVNAAYLAPHGTIRMCAMGYEDRPPTGDELAHMKRLLAEALEQGAVGLSTGLTYTPGMYADDDELVALLEVVREHGGYYTPHHRNYGRRALEAYAGCIEIARRSRVPLHLAHAHLGFPINRGRAPELLALIDQARDDGLEVTLDTYPYLAGSTYLHAFLPSWMHGGGGAATIERLRDPALRERLRTEIEDEGSDGFHEIPMDWSVIVVDGRPIAEAAAVAGARPIDYVCELLVERNLGVSCIAHTGNEENVRATMAHWSHTVGSDGIIVGDRPHPRGWGTFPRYFAVYVRELGILSWEQAVRKMTSLPAQRLGFPDRGLLRPGMAADVTCIDPETIRDTATYEDPRRQPEGIPYVLVNGVLVVDDGRHTGRLAGRALRASGQRVSSPARSAA
;
A
#
# COMPACT_ATOMS: atom_id res chain seq x y z
N MET A 1 -29.81 17.73 -16.93
CA MET A 1 -30.42 16.73 -16.01
C MET A 1 -29.25 16.01 -15.35
N LEU A 2 -29.33 15.81 -14.05
CA LEU A 2 -28.29 15.07 -13.32
C LEU A 2 -28.48 13.56 -13.54
N ASP A 3 -27.37 12.81 -13.61
CA ASP A 3 -27.43 11.36 -13.61
C ASP A 3 -27.78 10.85 -12.20
N LEU A 4 -27.21 11.53 -11.17
CA LEU A 4 -27.46 11.20 -9.78
C LEU A 4 -27.44 12.45 -8.89
N LEU A 5 -28.33 12.49 -7.90
CA LEU A 5 -28.38 13.51 -6.86
C LEU A 5 -28.26 12.85 -5.48
N ILE A 6 -27.25 13.21 -4.71
CA ILE A 6 -27.11 12.87 -3.28
C ILE A 6 -27.65 14.06 -2.50
N ARG A 7 -28.76 13.88 -1.78
CA ARG A 7 -29.53 14.96 -1.18
C ARG A 7 -29.44 14.96 0.34
N GLY A 8 -29.32 16.15 0.95
CA GLY A 8 -29.50 16.39 2.38
C GLY A 8 -28.34 15.96 3.27
N GLY A 9 -27.19 15.60 2.69
CA GLY A 9 -26.04 15.09 3.43
C GLY A 9 -25.23 16.17 4.17
N ARG A 10 -24.42 15.72 5.12
CA ARG A 10 -23.34 16.53 5.72
C ARG A 10 -22.08 16.34 4.86
N VAL A 11 -21.77 17.34 4.05
CA VAL A 11 -20.63 17.29 3.11
C VAL A 11 -19.33 17.57 3.86
N ILE A 12 -18.37 16.65 3.77
CA ILE A 12 -16.96 16.84 4.11
C ILE A 12 -16.18 16.87 2.80
N ASP A 13 -15.83 18.07 2.34
CA ASP A 13 -15.33 18.30 0.97
C ASP A 13 -13.94 17.75 0.66
N GLY A 14 -13.25 17.16 1.65
CA GLY A 14 -11.89 16.62 1.53
C GLY A 14 -10.78 17.66 1.76
N ALA A 15 -11.07 18.93 1.91
CA ALA A 15 -10.06 19.97 2.13
C ALA A 15 -9.63 20.11 3.60
N GLY A 16 -10.33 19.45 4.54
CA GLY A 16 -10.13 19.58 5.97
C GLY A 16 -10.93 20.71 6.61
N ASN A 17 -11.85 21.32 5.86
CA ASN A 17 -12.80 22.32 6.37
C ASN A 17 -13.93 21.63 7.17
N PRO A 18 -14.57 22.34 8.13
CA PRO A 18 -15.76 21.85 8.80
C PRO A 18 -16.84 21.41 7.80
N TRP A 19 -17.55 20.33 8.12
CA TRP A 19 -18.67 19.87 7.32
C TRP A 19 -19.82 20.88 7.23
N TYR A 20 -20.60 20.82 6.17
CA TYR A 20 -21.77 21.67 5.95
C TYR A 20 -22.90 20.88 5.24
N HIS A 21 -24.14 21.30 5.43
CA HIS A 21 -25.27 20.70 4.72
C HIS A 21 -25.30 21.15 3.25
N ALA A 22 -25.29 20.18 2.34
CA ALA A 22 -25.47 20.39 0.91
C ALA A 22 -25.91 19.12 0.19
N ASP A 23 -26.42 19.33 -1.02
CA ASP A 23 -26.66 18.29 -2.00
C ASP A 23 -25.44 18.19 -2.93
N VAL A 24 -25.19 16.99 -3.50
CA VAL A 24 -24.13 16.76 -4.49
C VAL A 24 -24.77 16.22 -5.76
N GLY A 25 -24.70 17.00 -6.82
CA GLY A 25 -25.20 16.62 -8.15
C GLY A 25 -24.10 16.06 -9.02
N ILE A 26 -24.36 14.94 -9.68
CA ILE A 26 -23.41 14.22 -10.53
C ILE A 26 -23.97 14.14 -11.95
N ALA A 27 -23.14 14.43 -12.94
CA ALA A 27 -23.42 14.28 -14.35
C ALA A 27 -22.15 13.88 -15.11
N GLU A 28 -22.27 12.99 -16.07
CA GLU A 28 -21.18 12.55 -16.97
C GLU A 28 -19.91 12.09 -16.20
N GLY A 29 -20.11 11.40 -15.08
CA GLY A 29 -19.03 10.89 -14.24
C GLY A 29 -18.28 11.95 -13.42
N ARG A 30 -18.78 13.18 -13.36
CA ARG A 30 -18.19 14.30 -12.63
C ARG A 30 -19.16 14.92 -11.62
N ILE A 31 -18.59 15.57 -10.60
CA ILE A 31 -19.36 16.46 -9.73
C ILE A 31 -19.81 17.66 -10.56
N ALA A 32 -21.11 17.77 -10.81
CA ALA A 32 -21.71 18.86 -11.57
C ALA A 32 -21.92 20.10 -10.70
N ALA A 33 -22.41 19.91 -9.46
CA ALA A 33 -22.65 20.98 -8.50
C ALA A 33 -22.64 20.46 -7.06
N VAL A 34 -22.31 21.35 -6.12
CA VAL A 34 -22.45 21.13 -4.67
C VAL A 34 -23.18 22.34 -4.10
N GLY A 35 -24.32 22.14 -3.44
CA GLY A 35 -25.11 23.26 -2.90
C GLY A 35 -26.56 22.86 -2.64
N ARG A 36 -27.51 23.78 -2.83
CA ARG A 36 -28.95 23.51 -2.71
C ARG A 36 -29.50 23.08 -4.06
N LEU A 37 -29.70 21.79 -4.25
CA LEU A 37 -30.11 21.17 -5.52
C LEU A 37 -31.41 20.35 -5.38
N HIS A 38 -32.19 20.55 -4.31
CA HIS A 38 -33.31 19.68 -3.96
C HIS A 38 -34.42 19.67 -5.04
N ASP A 39 -34.51 20.71 -5.88
CA ASP A 39 -35.47 20.82 -6.98
C ASP A 39 -34.90 20.38 -8.34
N GLU A 40 -33.61 20.04 -8.41
CA GLU A 40 -32.99 19.64 -9.66
C GLU A 40 -33.40 18.21 -10.06
N PRO A 41 -33.83 17.99 -11.31
CA PRO A 41 -34.21 16.67 -11.78
C PRO A 41 -32.95 15.78 -11.91
N ALA A 42 -33.05 14.56 -11.39
CA ALA A 42 -32.03 13.54 -11.48
C ALA A 42 -32.64 12.18 -11.85
N GLU A 43 -31.89 11.35 -12.55
CA GLU A 43 -32.34 9.98 -12.90
C GLU A 43 -32.36 9.08 -11.64
N ARG A 44 -31.41 9.27 -10.74
CA ARG A 44 -31.30 8.56 -9.45
C ARG A 44 -31.18 9.56 -8.30
N LEU A 45 -31.94 9.34 -7.23
CA LEU A 45 -31.87 10.08 -5.98
C LEU A 45 -31.33 9.16 -4.88
N ILE A 46 -30.35 9.64 -4.11
CA ILE A 46 -29.88 9.08 -2.85
C ILE A 46 -30.27 10.04 -1.74
N ASP A 47 -31.03 9.58 -0.77
CA ASP A 47 -31.28 10.32 0.46
C ASP A 47 -30.12 10.10 1.41
N ALA A 48 -29.36 11.17 1.71
CA ALA A 48 -28.17 11.15 2.56
C ALA A 48 -28.43 11.85 3.91
N ASP A 49 -29.70 12.00 4.32
CA ASP A 49 -29.99 12.55 5.63
C ASP A 49 -29.32 11.73 6.74
N GLY A 50 -28.63 12.39 7.65
CA GLY A 50 -27.82 11.74 8.70
C GLY A 50 -26.44 11.23 8.25
N LEU A 51 -26.15 11.14 6.96
CA LEU A 51 -24.87 10.64 6.45
C LEU A 51 -23.84 11.76 6.27
N TYR A 52 -22.57 11.41 6.37
CA TYR A 52 -21.49 12.19 5.78
C TYR A 52 -21.33 11.83 4.30
N VAL A 53 -21.19 12.84 3.45
CA VAL A 53 -20.86 12.71 2.03
C VAL A 53 -19.46 13.25 1.82
N CYS A 54 -18.53 12.41 1.39
CA CYS A 54 -17.12 12.78 1.22
C CYS A 54 -16.57 12.23 -0.10
N PRO A 55 -15.40 12.73 -0.55
CA PRO A 55 -14.72 12.11 -1.69
C PRO A 55 -14.40 10.64 -1.42
N GLY A 56 -14.33 9.84 -2.47
CA GLY A 56 -13.91 8.44 -2.37
C GLY A 56 -12.47 8.32 -1.85
N PHE A 57 -12.21 7.27 -1.08
CA PHE A 57 -10.94 7.08 -0.41
C PHE A 57 -9.86 6.58 -1.36
N VAL A 58 -8.63 6.99 -1.09
CA VAL A 58 -7.41 6.57 -1.77
C VAL A 58 -6.61 5.68 -0.83
N ASP A 59 -6.40 4.44 -1.21
CA ASP A 59 -5.51 3.52 -0.53
C ASP A 59 -4.08 3.70 -1.09
N MET A 60 -3.22 4.33 -0.29
CA MET A 60 -1.87 4.67 -0.72
C MET A 60 -0.92 3.49 -0.74
N HIS A 61 -1.31 2.35 -0.14
CA HIS A 61 -0.48 1.17 -0.04
C HIS A 61 -1.33 -0.10 -0.05
N THR A 62 -1.18 -0.92 -1.09
CA THR A 62 -1.88 -2.22 -1.21
C THR A 62 -1.10 -3.19 -2.10
N HIS A 63 -1.32 -4.49 -1.90
CA HIS A 63 -0.76 -5.58 -2.70
C HIS A 63 -1.86 -6.27 -3.53
N SER A 64 -2.68 -5.48 -4.21
CA SER A 64 -3.82 -5.97 -5.02
C SER A 64 -3.47 -6.16 -6.50
N ASP A 65 -2.19 -6.14 -6.86
CA ASP A 65 -1.69 -6.08 -8.25
C ASP A 65 -2.31 -7.15 -9.15
N LEU A 66 -2.32 -8.40 -8.72
CA LEU A 66 -2.96 -9.49 -9.45
C LEU A 66 -4.46 -9.58 -9.14
N GLN A 67 -4.84 -9.25 -7.91
CA GLN A 67 -6.20 -9.45 -7.42
C GLN A 67 -7.24 -8.56 -8.12
N LEU A 68 -6.86 -7.37 -8.58
CA LEU A 68 -7.73 -6.53 -9.42
C LEU A 68 -8.09 -7.21 -10.76
N LEU A 69 -7.21 -8.05 -11.29
CA LEU A 69 -7.49 -8.83 -12.50
C LEU A 69 -8.19 -10.16 -12.20
N ALA A 70 -7.82 -10.83 -11.11
CA ALA A 70 -8.39 -12.12 -10.72
C ALA A 70 -9.79 -11.99 -10.09
N ASN A 71 -10.04 -10.90 -9.37
CA ASN A 71 -11.31 -10.59 -8.71
C ASN A 71 -11.68 -9.11 -8.91
N PRO A 72 -12.11 -8.71 -10.11
CA PRO A 72 -12.28 -7.30 -10.48
C PRO A 72 -13.40 -6.57 -9.72
N ALA A 73 -14.34 -7.28 -9.09
CA ALA A 73 -15.35 -6.70 -8.20
C ALA A 73 -14.73 -6.08 -6.95
N HIS A 74 -13.60 -6.59 -6.51
CA HIS A 74 -12.74 -6.05 -5.45
C HIS A 74 -13.48 -5.63 -4.18
N GLU A 75 -14.40 -6.50 -3.73
CA GLU A 75 -15.31 -6.22 -2.61
C GLU A 75 -14.58 -5.84 -1.33
N ALA A 76 -13.38 -6.39 -1.10
CA ALA A 76 -12.55 -6.06 0.04
C ALA A 76 -12.28 -4.55 0.19
N LYS A 77 -12.26 -3.81 -0.92
CA LYS A 77 -11.91 -2.38 -0.94
C LYS A 77 -13.12 -1.48 -1.17
N VAL A 78 -13.99 -1.80 -2.13
CA VAL A 78 -15.14 -0.93 -2.42
C VAL A 78 -16.07 -0.77 -1.21
N HIS A 79 -16.28 -1.82 -0.42
CA HIS A 79 -17.08 -1.74 0.81
C HIS A 79 -16.44 -0.91 1.94
N GLN A 80 -15.14 -0.62 1.85
CA GLN A 80 -14.46 0.32 2.74
C GLN A 80 -14.54 1.78 2.25
N GLY A 81 -15.20 2.06 1.12
CA GLY A 81 -15.26 3.40 0.51
C GLY A 81 -14.03 3.74 -0.33
N VAL A 82 -13.16 2.78 -0.60
CA VAL A 82 -11.97 2.97 -1.46
C VAL A 82 -12.41 3.06 -2.92
N THR A 83 -11.95 4.09 -3.61
CA THR A 83 -12.23 4.35 -5.03
C THR A 83 -10.96 4.41 -5.87
N LEU A 84 -9.79 4.45 -5.24
CA LEU A 84 -8.47 4.44 -5.88
C LEU A 84 -7.47 3.68 -5.02
N GLU A 85 -6.70 2.80 -5.64
CA GLU A 85 -5.57 2.08 -5.03
C GLU A 85 -4.25 2.40 -5.72
N VAL A 86 -3.15 2.37 -4.95
CA VAL A 86 -1.80 2.51 -5.46
C VAL A 86 -1.09 1.15 -5.42
N LEU A 87 -0.91 0.58 -6.59
CA LEU A 87 -0.29 -0.72 -6.83
C LEU A 87 1.23 -0.62 -7.03
N GLY A 88 1.92 -1.76 -7.15
CA GLY A 88 3.36 -1.80 -7.41
C GLY A 88 4.19 -1.42 -6.19
N GLN A 89 3.70 -1.70 -4.99
CA GLN A 89 4.34 -1.36 -3.72
C GLN A 89 5.54 -2.27 -3.40
N ASP A 90 6.38 -1.82 -2.48
CA ASP A 90 7.49 -2.57 -1.88
C ASP A 90 8.49 -3.15 -2.89
N GLY A 91 8.61 -2.49 -4.04
CA GLY A 91 9.61 -2.80 -5.06
C GLY A 91 9.38 -4.11 -5.83
N LEU A 92 8.27 -4.80 -5.64
CA LEU A 92 7.97 -6.07 -6.29
C LEU A 92 6.55 -6.07 -6.87
N SER A 93 6.46 -6.20 -8.19
CA SER A 93 5.20 -6.32 -8.93
C SER A 93 5.46 -6.85 -10.34
N TYR A 94 4.41 -6.99 -11.15
CA TYR A 94 4.41 -7.77 -12.38
C TYR A 94 4.64 -6.95 -13.67
N ALA A 95 5.10 -5.67 -13.55
CA ALA A 95 5.45 -4.83 -14.70
C ALA A 95 6.44 -3.72 -14.30
N PRO A 96 7.51 -3.43 -15.09
CA PRO A 96 7.91 -4.15 -16.32
C PRO A 96 8.50 -5.52 -15.99
N ILE A 97 8.38 -6.51 -16.90
CA ILE A 97 8.82 -7.88 -16.62
C ILE A 97 9.25 -8.63 -17.90
N THR A 98 10.18 -9.59 -17.76
CA THR A 98 10.53 -10.56 -18.81
C THR A 98 9.95 -11.94 -18.48
N ASP A 99 9.87 -12.86 -19.46
CA ASP A 99 9.32 -14.21 -19.23
C ASP A 99 10.04 -14.94 -18.11
N GLY A 100 11.37 -14.93 -18.11
CA GLY A 100 12.17 -15.62 -17.10
C GLY A 100 12.04 -15.01 -15.70
N VAL A 101 11.87 -13.70 -15.60
CA VAL A 101 11.63 -13.01 -14.32
C VAL A 101 10.21 -13.25 -13.83
N LEU A 102 9.22 -13.28 -14.73
CA LEU A 102 7.82 -13.55 -14.37
C LEU A 102 7.68 -14.93 -13.69
N GLU A 103 8.30 -15.96 -14.24
CA GLU A 103 8.24 -17.32 -13.67
C GLU A 103 8.78 -17.34 -12.23
N GLN A 104 9.89 -16.65 -11.96
CA GLN A 104 10.49 -16.56 -10.64
C GLN A 104 9.64 -15.70 -9.68
N LEU A 105 9.15 -14.56 -10.16
CA LEU A 105 8.40 -13.61 -9.35
C LEU A 105 7.03 -14.15 -8.91
N ARG A 106 6.35 -14.93 -9.77
CA ARG A 106 5.10 -15.62 -9.42
C ARG A 106 5.25 -16.46 -8.16
N GLY A 107 6.31 -17.28 -8.09
CA GLY A 107 6.62 -18.08 -6.90
C GLY A 107 6.93 -17.21 -5.68
N GLN A 108 7.72 -16.14 -5.85
CA GLN A 108 8.09 -15.24 -4.77
C GLN A 108 6.88 -14.49 -4.18
N LEU A 109 5.96 -14.04 -5.04
CA LEU A 109 4.79 -13.24 -4.65
C LEU A 109 3.52 -14.07 -4.40
N ALA A 110 3.58 -15.40 -4.48
CA ALA A 110 2.41 -16.25 -4.24
C ALA A 110 1.77 -15.99 -2.85
N GLY A 111 2.58 -15.67 -1.83
CA GLY A 111 2.09 -15.28 -0.50
C GLY A 111 1.42 -13.91 -0.42
N TRP A 112 1.55 -13.05 -1.45
CA TRP A 112 0.91 -11.72 -1.49
C TRP A 112 -0.28 -11.66 -2.45
N ASN A 113 -0.16 -12.31 -3.62
CA ASN A 113 -1.10 -12.13 -4.71
C ASN A 113 -1.74 -13.43 -5.18
N ASP A 114 -1.35 -14.59 -4.62
CA ASP A 114 -1.68 -15.90 -5.17
C ASP A 114 -1.00 -16.17 -6.53
N ASP A 115 -1.22 -17.35 -7.10
CA ASP A 115 -0.77 -17.74 -8.45
C ASP A 115 -1.86 -18.60 -9.13
N PRO A 116 -2.96 -17.98 -9.59
CA PRO A 116 -4.10 -18.71 -10.13
C PRO A 116 -3.70 -19.55 -11.36
N PRO A 117 -4.05 -20.84 -11.40
CA PRO A 117 -3.73 -21.69 -12.53
C PRO A 117 -4.43 -21.22 -13.81
N GLY A 118 -3.68 -21.18 -14.93
CA GLY A 118 -4.23 -20.76 -16.22
C GLY A 118 -4.49 -19.27 -16.36
N PHE A 119 -3.98 -18.46 -15.45
CA PHE A 119 -4.12 -17.00 -15.53
C PHE A 119 -3.36 -16.45 -16.77
N ASP A 120 -3.96 -15.45 -17.44
CA ASP A 120 -3.37 -14.80 -18.62
C ASP A 120 -2.35 -13.72 -18.22
N TRP A 121 -1.06 -14.02 -18.39
CA TRP A 121 0.08 -13.15 -18.13
C TRP A 121 0.62 -12.50 -19.42
N SER A 122 -0.24 -11.99 -20.27
CA SER A 122 0.11 -11.53 -21.63
C SER A 122 0.87 -10.20 -21.71
N TRP A 123 0.96 -9.44 -20.62
CA TRP A 123 1.68 -8.15 -20.60
C TRP A 123 3.17 -8.30 -20.25
N ARG A 124 4.00 -7.31 -20.64
CA ARG A 124 5.42 -7.23 -20.28
C ARG A 124 5.82 -5.82 -19.81
N THR A 125 5.10 -4.81 -20.24
CA THR A 125 5.36 -3.39 -19.90
C THR A 125 4.31 -2.85 -18.94
N VAL A 126 4.58 -1.69 -18.33
CA VAL A 126 3.61 -1.02 -17.45
C VAL A 126 2.38 -0.58 -18.25
N GLY A 127 2.58 -0.07 -19.47
CA GLY A 127 1.48 0.33 -20.35
C GLY A 127 0.53 -0.84 -20.64
N GLU A 128 1.07 -1.99 -21.04
CA GLU A 128 0.27 -3.19 -21.30
C GLU A 128 -0.48 -3.70 -20.05
N TYR A 129 0.17 -3.63 -18.87
CA TYR A 129 -0.51 -3.99 -17.61
C TYR A 129 -1.68 -3.05 -17.29
N LEU A 130 -1.48 -1.74 -17.42
CA LEU A 130 -2.54 -0.75 -17.21
C LEU A 130 -3.67 -0.89 -18.24
N ASP A 131 -3.34 -1.17 -19.52
CA ASP A 131 -4.33 -1.46 -20.57
C ASP A 131 -5.10 -2.75 -20.25
N ARG A 132 -4.44 -3.74 -19.64
CA ARG A 132 -5.08 -4.99 -19.22
C ARG A 132 -6.09 -4.77 -18.11
N LEU A 133 -5.80 -3.87 -17.13
CA LEU A 133 -6.75 -3.46 -16.09
C LEU A 133 -7.98 -2.77 -16.71
N ASP A 134 -7.76 -1.83 -17.65
CA ASP A 134 -8.85 -1.13 -18.34
C ASP A 134 -9.72 -2.11 -19.17
N ALA A 135 -9.10 -3.04 -19.87
CA ALA A 135 -9.78 -4.02 -20.72
C ALA A 135 -10.57 -5.05 -19.91
N ALA A 136 -10.08 -5.46 -18.75
CA ALA A 136 -10.77 -6.39 -17.86
C ALA A 136 -11.99 -5.74 -17.20
N GLY A 137 -11.92 -4.42 -16.97
CA GLY A 137 -12.83 -3.68 -16.10
C GLY A 137 -12.53 -3.99 -14.63
N ILE A 138 -12.47 -2.96 -13.80
CA ILE A 138 -12.16 -3.03 -12.36
C ILE A 138 -13.13 -2.17 -11.57
N ALA A 139 -13.43 -2.52 -10.32
CA ALA A 139 -14.42 -1.78 -9.52
C ALA A 139 -13.85 -0.47 -8.94
N VAL A 140 -12.54 -0.39 -8.68
CA VAL A 140 -11.83 0.78 -8.17
C VAL A 140 -10.84 1.30 -9.21
N ASN A 141 -10.49 2.58 -9.16
CA ASN A 141 -9.39 3.10 -9.96
C ASN A 141 -8.05 2.54 -9.44
N ALA A 142 -7.05 2.44 -10.31
CA ALA A 142 -5.71 1.99 -9.96
C ALA A 142 -4.65 2.95 -10.49
N ALA A 143 -3.68 3.33 -9.63
CA ALA A 143 -2.42 3.96 -10.00
C ALA A 143 -1.29 2.96 -9.78
N TYR A 144 -0.18 3.08 -10.49
CA TYR A 144 0.89 2.09 -10.45
C TYR A 144 2.26 2.72 -10.21
N LEU A 145 3.06 2.10 -9.34
CA LEU A 145 4.46 2.42 -9.09
C LEU A 145 5.35 1.45 -9.85
N ALA A 146 6.41 1.96 -10.45
CA ALA A 146 7.45 1.11 -11.02
C ALA A 146 8.20 0.38 -9.88
N PRO A 147 8.26 -0.96 -9.89
CA PRO A 147 8.84 -1.73 -8.79
C PRO A 147 10.35 -1.91 -9.00
N HIS A 148 11.18 -1.31 -8.15
CA HIS A 148 12.63 -1.35 -8.23
C HIS A 148 13.21 -2.77 -8.27
N GLY A 149 12.78 -3.65 -7.35
CA GLY A 149 13.28 -5.02 -7.27
C GLY A 149 13.00 -5.82 -8.55
N THR A 150 11.80 -5.66 -9.14
CA THR A 150 11.47 -6.29 -10.43
C THR A 150 12.31 -5.73 -11.57
N ILE A 151 12.53 -4.40 -11.62
CA ILE A 151 13.42 -3.77 -12.60
C ILE A 151 14.84 -4.31 -12.45
N ARG A 152 15.33 -4.45 -11.20
CA ARG A 152 16.65 -5.01 -10.90
C ARG A 152 16.75 -6.48 -11.34
N MET A 153 15.70 -7.29 -11.10
CA MET A 153 15.65 -8.67 -11.60
C MET A 153 15.75 -8.73 -13.14
N CYS A 154 15.08 -7.84 -13.85
CA CYS A 154 15.15 -7.76 -15.32
C CYS A 154 16.54 -7.40 -15.84
N ALA A 155 17.33 -6.64 -15.07
CA ALA A 155 18.65 -6.19 -15.49
C ALA A 155 19.78 -7.13 -15.06
N MET A 156 19.71 -7.73 -13.86
CA MET A 156 20.83 -8.47 -13.28
C MET A 156 20.42 -9.66 -12.40
N GLY A 157 19.13 -10.04 -12.36
CA GLY A 157 18.65 -11.17 -11.56
C GLY A 157 18.76 -10.94 -10.05
N TYR A 158 19.18 -11.96 -9.31
CA TYR A 158 19.33 -11.96 -7.84
C TYR A 158 20.76 -11.74 -7.37
N GLU A 159 21.59 -11.07 -8.17
CA GLU A 159 22.99 -10.85 -7.83
C GLU A 159 23.15 -9.91 -6.62
N ASP A 160 23.94 -10.38 -5.62
CA ASP A 160 24.30 -9.61 -4.42
C ASP A 160 25.57 -8.79 -4.69
N ARG A 161 25.45 -7.76 -5.49
CA ARG A 161 26.50 -6.79 -5.86
C ARG A 161 25.89 -5.53 -6.44
N PRO A 162 26.60 -4.41 -6.46
CA PRO A 162 26.19 -3.24 -7.25
C PRO A 162 26.05 -3.55 -8.74
N PRO A 163 25.16 -2.87 -9.48
CA PRO A 163 25.04 -3.01 -10.92
C PRO A 163 26.29 -2.50 -11.64
N THR A 164 26.63 -3.13 -12.76
CA THR A 164 27.56 -2.55 -13.71
C THR A 164 26.97 -1.31 -14.38
N GLY A 165 27.79 -0.51 -15.07
CA GLY A 165 27.31 0.65 -15.80
C GLY A 165 26.22 0.32 -16.85
N ASP A 166 26.34 -0.81 -17.55
CA ASP A 166 25.36 -1.27 -18.55
C ASP A 166 24.06 -1.75 -17.89
N GLU A 167 24.15 -2.46 -16.77
CA GLU A 167 22.99 -2.92 -15.98
C GLU A 167 22.22 -1.72 -15.41
N LEU A 168 22.91 -0.76 -14.80
CA LEU A 168 22.28 0.47 -14.30
C LEU A 168 21.63 1.28 -15.43
N ALA A 169 22.28 1.39 -16.59
CA ALA A 169 21.71 2.04 -17.75
C ALA A 169 20.46 1.30 -18.26
N HIS A 170 20.44 -0.03 -18.17
CA HIS A 170 19.26 -0.83 -18.50
C HIS A 170 18.12 -0.57 -17.51
N MET A 171 18.39 -0.58 -16.20
CA MET A 171 17.39 -0.26 -15.17
C MET A 171 16.80 1.14 -15.37
N LYS A 172 17.65 2.14 -15.66
CA LYS A 172 17.19 3.51 -15.98
C LYS A 172 16.25 3.55 -17.18
N ARG A 173 16.55 2.80 -18.26
CA ARG A 173 15.65 2.73 -19.43
C ARG A 173 14.31 2.08 -19.10
N LEU A 174 14.29 0.95 -18.41
CA LEU A 174 13.05 0.28 -17.98
C LEU A 174 12.19 1.19 -17.09
N LEU A 175 12.84 1.93 -16.18
CA LEU A 175 12.15 2.87 -15.31
C LEU A 175 11.58 4.08 -16.08
N ALA A 176 12.37 4.67 -16.99
CA ALA A 176 11.91 5.77 -17.82
C ALA A 176 10.69 5.37 -18.66
N GLU A 177 10.75 4.20 -19.31
CA GLU A 177 9.64 3.63 -20.07
C GLU A 177 8.40 3.41 -19.19
N ALA A 178 8.56 2.87 -17.98
CA ALA A 178 7.45 2.68 -17.03
C ALA A 178 6.77 4.01 -16.65
N LEU A 179 7.56 5.06 -16.39
CA LEU A 179 7.06 6.40 -16.07
C LEU A 179 6.37 7.06 -17.25
N GLU A 180 6.92 6.94 -18.46
CA GLU A 180 6.31 7.43 -19.72
C GLU A 180 4.97 6.73 -20.01
N GLN A 181 4.84 5.47 -19.64
CA GLN A 181 3.63 4.67 -19.79
C GLN A 181 2.59 4.91 -18.67
N GLY A 182 2.90 5.74 -17.68
CA GLY A 182 1.94 6.23 -16.70
C GLY A 182 2.18 5.80 -15.26
N ALA A 183 3.31 5.18 -14.92
CA ALA A 183 3.68 4.96 -13.52
C ALA A 183 3.82 6.30 -12.77
N VAL A 184 3.36 6.35 -11.52
CA VAL A 184 3.33 7.59 -10.72
C VAL A 184 4.62 7.82 -9.91
N GLY A 185 5.55 6.86 -9.91
CA GLY A 185 6.81 6.94 -9.16
C GLY A 185 7.53 5.60 -9.11
N LEU A 186 8.46 5.49 -8.17
CA LEU A 186 9.26 4.29 -7.91
C LEU A 186 9.02 3.78 -6.50
N SER A 187 8.74 2.49 -6.34
CA SER A 187 8.74 1.80 -5.05
C SER A 187 10.02 0.99 -4.85
N THR A 188 10.48 0.84 -3.62
CA THR A 188 11.55 -0.08 -3.25
C THR A 188 11.14 -0.98 -2.10
N GLY A 189 11.66 -2.22 -2.05
CA GLY A 189 11.53 -3.14 -0.94
C GLY A 189 12.92 -3.52 -0.43
N LEU A 190 13.44 -2.76 0.54
CA LEU A 190 14.84 -2.85 0.94
C LEU A 190 15.12 -3.93 2.00
N THR A 191 14.12 -4.74 2.34
CA THR A 191 14.27 -6.02 3.06
C THR A 191 13.90 -7.20 2.19
N TYR A 192 13.50 -6.96 0.94
CA TYR A 192 13.10 -8.00 0.00
C TYR A 192 14.14 -8.16 -1.10
N THR A 193 14.38 -9.41 -1.51
CA THR A 193 15.28 -9.70 -2.63
C THR A 193 14.64 -9.41 -3.97
N PRO A 194 15.41 -8.84 -4.92
CA PRO A 194 16.81 -8.43 -4.82
C PRO A 194 17.01 -6.97 -4.37
N GLY A 195 15.95 -6.24 -4.00
CA GLY A 195 16.02 -4.84 -3.59
C GLY A 195 16.92 -4.60 -2.38
N MET A 196 17.03 -5.58 -1.48
CA MET A 196 17.87 -5.50 -0.28
C MET A 196 19.37 -5.37 -0.60
N TYR A 197 19.82 -5.81 -1.77
CA TYR A 197 21.22 -5.73 -2.20
C TYR A 197 21.61 -4.40 -2.85
N ALA A 198 20.62 -3.52 -3.11
CA ALA A 198 20.89 -2.21 -3.69
C ALA A 198 21.60 -1.29 -2.69
N ASP A 199 22.61 -0.58 -3.13
CA ASP A 199 23.20 0.51 -2.38
C ASP A 199 22.46 1.85 -2.61
N ASP A 200 22.81 2.85 -1.85
CA ASP A 200 22.16 4.17 -1.94
C ASP A 200 22.49 4.89 -3.25
N ASP A 201 23.63 4.61 -3.88
CA ASP A 201 24.03 5.24 -5.15
C ASP A 201 23.22 4.69 -6.33
N GLU A 202 22.91 3.38 -6.34
CA GLU A 202 21.96 2.77 -7.27
C GLU A 202 20.58 3.45 -7.16
N LEU A 203 20.06 3.59 -5.94
CA LEU A 203 18.75 4.20 -5.71
C LEU A 203 18.71 5.67 -6.11
N VAL A 204 19.73 6.46 -5.75
CA VAL A 204 19.82 7.88 -6.15
C VAL A 204 19.86 8.01 -7.66
N ALA A 205 20.64 7.16 -8.35
CA ALA A 205 20.76 7.20 -9.81
C ALA A 205 19.43 6.88 -10.53
N LEU A 206 18.60 5.98 -9.97
CA LEU A 206 17.26 5.70 -10.50
C LEU A 206 16.27 6.82 -10.16
N LEU A 207 16.37 7.39 -8.97
CA LEU A 207 15.48 8.47 -8.54
C LEU A 207 15.72 9.77 -9.32
N GLU A 208 16.89 9.99 -9.91
CA GLU A 208 17.11 11.07 -10.89
C GLU A 208 16.16 10.94 -12.10
N VAL A 209 15.95 9.72 -12.59
CA VAL A 209 14.98 9.45 -13.67
C VAL A 209 13.54 9.74 -13.18
N VAL A 210 13.20 9.34 -11.95
CA VAL A 210 11.89 9.64 -11.35
C VAL A 210 11.64 11.15 -11.27
N ARG A 211 12.66 11.92 -10.87
CA ARG A 211 12.58 13.39 -10.80
C ARG A 211 12.30 14.02 -12.17
N GLU A 212 12.99 13.56 -13.21
CA GLU A 212 12.84 14.06 -14.58
C GLU A 212 11.40 13.86 -15.10
N HIS A 213 10.72 12.81 -14.64
CA HIS A 213 9.32 12.50 -14.99
C HIS A 213 8.29 13.03 -13.97
N GLY A 214 8.73 13.75 -12.93
CA GLY A 214 7.83 14.32 -11.92
C GLY A 214 7.16 13.30 -11.00
N GLY A 215 7.73 12.11 -10.87
CA GLY A 215 7.25 11.05 -9.98
C GLY A 215 7.62 11.28 -8.50
N TYR A 216 7.35 10.27 -7.66
CA TYR A 216 7.74 10.25 -6.25
C TYR A 216 8.39 8.92 -5.87
N TYR A 217 9.06 8.89 -4.72
CA TYR A 217 9.70 7.72 -4.14
C TYR A 217 8.91 7.18 -2.97
N THR A 218 8.67 5.86 -2.93
CA THR A 218 8.04 5.19 -1.77
C THR A 218 8.84 3.95 -1.38
N PRO A 219 9.57 4.00 -0.26
CA PRO A 219 10.36 2.88 0.24
C PRO A 219 9.64 2.08 1.31
N HIS A 220 9.64 0.75 1.15
CA HIS A 220 9.74 -0.19 2.25
C HIS A 220 11.20 -0.19 2.70
N HIS A 221 11.48 0.32 3.89
CA HIS A 221 12.85 0.65 4.32
C HIS A 221 13.64 -0.56 4.84
N ARG A 222 14.95 -0.37 5.09
CA ARG A 222 15.92 -1.46 5.32
C ARG A 222 15.80 -2.19 6.65
N ASN A 223 15.14 -1.64 7.69
CA ASN A 223 15.12 -2.26 9.02
C ASN A 223 13.92 -1.79 9.85
N TYR A 224 13.13 -2.72 10.36
CA TYR A 224 11.94 -2.44 11.18
C TYR A 224 12.17 -2.60 12.68
N GLY A 225 13.34 -3.10 13.08
CA GLY A 225 13.68 -3.38 14.46
C GLY A 225 14.68 -2.41 15.05
N ARG A 226 15.89 -2.92 15.31
CA ARG A 226 16.93 -2.20 16.06
C ARG A 226 17.35 -0.88 15.40
N ARG A 227 17.47 -0.86 14.08
CA ARG A 227 17.90 0.31 13.29
C ARG A 227 16.77 1.00 12.54
N ALA A 228 15.52 0.87 12.99
CA ALA A 228 14.37 1.43 12.27
C ALA A 228 14.50 2.94 12.01
N LEU A 229 14.87 3.76 13.01
CA LEU A 229 15.03 5.21 12.82
C LEU A 229 16.19 5.56 11.89
N GLU A 230 17.30 4.81 11.91
CA GLU A 230 18.41 4.97 10.96
C GLU A 230 17.94 4.66 9.53
N ALA A 231 17.13 3.63 9.37
CA ALA A 231 16.60 3.25 8.07
C ALA A 231 15.64 4.33 7.50
N TYR A 232 14.79 4.94 8.33
CA TYR A 232 13.97 6.10 7.93
C TYR A 232 14.85 7.31 7.57
N ALA A 233 15.87 7.62 8.38
CA ALA A 233 16.81 8.70 8.08
C ALA A 233 17.55 8.45 6.74
N GLY A 234 17.94 7.21 6.45
CA GLY A 234 18.51 6.80 5.18
C GLY A 234 17.59 7.06 3.98
N CYS A 235 16.31 6.71 4.09
CA CYS A 235 15.32 7.01 3.05
C CYS A 235 15.15 8.52 2.81
N ILE A 236 15.14 9.31 3.86
CA ILE A 236 15.09 10.78 3.78
C ILE A 236 16.35 11.31 3.07
N GLU A 237 17.54 10.79 3.40
CA GLU A 237 18.78 11.22 2.77
C GLU A 237 18.86 10.85 1.27
N ILE A 238 18.43 9.65 0.89
CA ILE A 238 18.31 9.22 -0.51
C ILE A 238 17.38 10.18 -1.29
N ALA A 239 16.21 10.49 -0.71
CA ALA A 239 15.26 11.42 -1.32
C ALA A 239 15.82 12.86 -1.42
N ARG A 240 16.60 13.32 -0.40
CA ARG A 240 17.26 14.61 -0.40
C ARG A 240 18.33 14.69 -1.50
N ARG A 241 19.18 13.67 -1.63
CA ARG A 241 20.22 13.58 -2.66
C ARG A 241 19.63 13.63 -4.07
N SER A 242 18.55 12.89 -4.30
CA SER A 242 17.87 12.82 -5.59
C SER A 242 16.89 13.97 -5.85
N ARG A 243 16.50 14.73 -4.81
CA ARG A 243 15.49 15.81 -4.87
C ARG A 243 14.13 15.32 -5.38
N VAL A 244 13.72 14.12 -4.94
CA VAL A 244 12.44 13.50 -5.31
C VAL A 244 11.50 13.59 -4.11
N PRO A 245 10.20 13.92 -4.29
CA PRO A 245 9.21 13.82 -3.22
C PRO A 245 9.19 12.42 -2.61
N LEU A 246 9.13 12.33 -1.28
CA LEU A 246 9.17 11.09 -0.52
C LEU A 246 7.80 10.75 0.05
N HIS A 247 7.41 9.47 -0.04
CA HIS A 247 6.28 8.91 0.69
C HIS A 247 6.76 7.68 1.47
N LEU A 248 6.89 7.80 2.79
CA LEU A 248 7.33 6.70 3.64
C LEU A 248 6.21 5.68 3.78
N ALA A 249 6.38 4.50 3.20
CA ALA A 249 5.42 3.42 3.24
C ALA A 249 5.28 2.84 4.66
N HIS A 250 4.04 2.45 5.04
CA HIS A 250 3.70 1.79 6.31
C HIS A 250 4.62 2.21 7.48
N ALA A 251 4.63 3.51 7.80
CA ALA A 251 5.54 4.12 8.78
C ALA A 251 5.27 3.63 10.21
N HIS A 252 5.55 2.35 10.45
CA HIS A 252 5.42 1.67 11.72
C HIS A 252 6.77 1.54 12.43
N LEU A 253 6.84 2.02 13.68
CA LEU A 253 7.90 1.71 14.61
C LEU A 253 7.46 0.53 15.49
N GLY A 254 7.63 -0.69 14.95
CA GLY A 254 7.29 -1.94 15.61
C GLY A 254 8.33 -2.39 16.63
N PHE A 255 8.09 -3.56 17.21
CA PHE A 255 8.89 -4.20 18.24
C PHE A 255 8.99 -3.42 19.56
N PRO A 256 9.15 -4.10 20.69
CA PRO A 256 9.23 -3.45 22.02
C PRO A 256 10.34 -2.39 22.14
N ILE A 257 11.48 -2.59 21.44
CA ILE A 257 12.61 -1.66 21.45
C ILE A 257 12.27 -0.26 20.90
N ASN A 258 11.26 -0.16 20.06
CA ASN A 258 10.83 1.10 19.43
C ASN A 258 9.60 1.71 20.09
N ARG A 259 9.14 1.16 21.22
CA ARG A 259 7.95 1.68 21.93
C ARG A 259 8.15 3.14 22.34
N GLY A 260 7.16 3.99 22.01
CA GLY A 260 7.17 5.41 22.34
C GLY A 260 8.13 6.27 21.52
N ARG A 261 8.77 5.73 20.46
CA ARG A 261 9.76 6.45 19.65
C ARG A 261 9.19 7.14 18.40
N ALA A 262 7.87 7.10 18.18
CA ALA A 262 7.26 7.84 17.07
C ALA A 262 7.62 9.34 17.06
N PRO A 263 7.72 10.07 18.19
CA PRO A 263 8.14 11.47 18.17
C PRO A 263 9.53 11.70 17.53
N GLU A 264 10.47 10.74 17.67
CA GLU A 264 11.78 10.84 17.01
C GLU A 264 11.65 10.73 15.48
N LEU A 265 10.84 9.76 14.99
CA LEU A 265 10.56 9.64 13.55
C LEU A 265 9.87 10.89 13.00
N LEU A 266 8.84 11.39 13.71
CA LEU A 266 8.09 12.57 13.26
C LEU A 266 8.97 13.82 13.23
N ALA A 267 9.89 13.97 14.18
CA ALA A 267 10.87 15.06 14.16
C ALA A 267 11.82 14.98 12.95
N LEU A 268 12.25 13.78 12.53
CA LEU A 268 13.03 13.60 11.29
C LEU A 268 12.24 14.02 10.06
N ILE A 269 10.95 13.69 10.01
CA ILE A 269 10.06 14.08 8.91
C ILE A 269 9.85 15.59 8.88
N ASP A 270 9.56 16.20 10.02
CA ASP A 270 9.35 17.66 10.11
C ASP A 270 10.62 18.41 9.72
N GLN A 271 11.80 17.99 10.21
CA GLN A 271 13.07 18.58 9.81
C GLN A 271 13.30 18.48 8.29
N ALA A 272 13.05 17.31 7.70
CA ALA A 272 13.21 17.12 6.25
C ALA A 272 12.29 18.07 5.45
N ARG A 273 11.08 18.34 5.95
CA ARG A 273 10.13 19.26 5.33
C ARG A 273 10.53 20.73 5.52
N ASP A 274 11.04 21.08 6.68
CA ASP A 274 11.58 22.43 6.95
C ASP A 274 12.78 22.71 6.04
N ASP A 275 13.57 21.69 5.71
CA ASP A 275 14.66 21.74 4.74
C ASP A 275 14.16 21.77 3.27
N GLY A 276 12.83 21.74 3.03
CA GLY A 276 12.21 21.86 1.72
C GLY A 276 11.94 20.55 0.99
N LEU A 277 12.16 19.37 1.61
CA LEU A 277 11.78 18.09 1.02
C LEU A 277 10.28 17.84 1.22
N GLU A 278 9.57 17.47 0.16
CA GLU A 278 8.18 17.03 0.28
C GLU A 278 8.12 15.61 0.84
N VAL A 279 7.67 15.46 2.09
CA VAL A 279 7.52 14.17 2.75
C VAL A 279 6.07 13.94 3.16
N THR A 280 5.53 12.78 2.80
CA THR A 280 4.29 12.20 3.32
C THR A 280 4.58 10.79 3.81
N LEU A 281 3.65 10.19 4.54
CA LEU A 281 3.76 8.82 5.03
C LEU A 281 2.39 8.18 5.10
N ASP A 282 2.35 6.85 5.10
CA ASP A 282 1.13 6.10 5.41
C ASP A 282 1.33 5.16 6.60
N THR A 283 0.21 4.71 7.16
CA THR A 283 0.14 3.58 8.08
C THR A 283 -1.28 3.00 8.08
N TYR A 284 -1.44 1.80 8.62
CA TYR A 284 -2.73 1.14 8.84
C TYR A 284 -3.07 1.10 10.34
N PRO A 285 -4.36 0.98 10.73
CA PRO A 285 -4.82 1.08 12.12
C PRO A 285 -4.77 -0.28 12.84
N TYR A 286 -3.70 -1.06 12.66
CA TYR A 286 -3.51 -2.36 13.29
C TYR A 286 -2.11 -2.49 13.88
N LEU A 287 -1.97 -3.32 14.92
CA LEU A 287 -0.70 -3.55 15.62
C LEU A 287 0.09 -4.74 15.08
N ALA A 288 -0.43 -5.43 14.09
CA ALA A 288 0.28 -6.49 13.39
C ALA A 288 0.57 -6.09 11.95
N GLY A 289 1.73 -6.48 11.45
CA GLY A 289 2.08 -6.46 10.04
C GLY A 289 1.75 -7.78 9.37
N SER A 290 1.83 -7.83 8.04
CA SER A 290 1.75 -9.07 7.26
C SER A 290 2.70 -9.00 6.09
N THR A 291 3.42 -10.10 5.85
CA THR A 291 4.35 -10.28 4.73
C THR A 291 4.50 -11.77 4.42
N TYR A 292 5.38 -12.14 3.51
CA TYR A 292 5.73 -13.54 3.32
C TYR A 292 6.79 -14.01 4.34
N LEU A 293 6.63 -15.24 4.83
CA LEU A 293 7.42 -15.77 5.95
C LEU A 293 8.93 -15.78 5.69
N HIS A 294 9.35 -16.07 4.45
CA HIS A 294 10.77 -16.12 4.12
C HIS A 294 11.47 -14.74 4.14
N ALA A 295 10.74 -13.62 4.27
CA ALA A 295 11.34 -12.30 4.49
C ALA A 295 12.16 -12.22 5.79
N PHE A 296 11.88 -13.07 6.77
CA PHE A 296 12.63 -13.12 8.03
C PHE A 296 13.96 -13.88 7.94
N LEU A 297 14.25 -14.53 6.81
CA LEU A 297 15.51 -15.21 6.61
C LEU A 297 16.65 -14.20 6.40
N PRO A 298 17.89 -14.50 6.84
CA PRO A 298 19.05 -13.67 6.58
C PRO A 298 19.31 -13.43 5.10
N SER A 299 19.96 -12.32 4.77
CA SER A 299 20.24 -11.87 3.39
C SER A 299 20.90 -12.95 2.52
N TRP A 300 21.89 -13.67 3.07
CA TRP A 300 22.61 -14.71 2.36
C TRP A 300 21.76 -15.91 1.94
N MET A 301 20.59 -16.13 2.57
CA MET A 301 19.67 -17.21 2.20
C MET A 301 19.00 -16.99 0.84
N HIS A 302 18.89 -15.76 0.40
CA HIS A 302 18.12 -15.38 -0.79
C HIS A 302 18.94 -15.35 -2.09
N GLY A 303 20.28 -15.36 -2.02
CA GLY A 303 21.14 -15.32 -3.21
C GLY A 303 20.87 -16.46 -4.17
N GLY A 304 20.69 -16.15 -5.48
CA GLY A 304 20.34 -17.12 -6.52
C GLY A 304 18.83 -17.40 -6.64
N GLY A 305 17.97 -16.71 -5.89
CA GLY A 305 16.52 -16.81 -6.00
C GLY A 305 15.90 -18.00 -5.27
N GLY A 306 14.58 -18.20 -5.46
CA GLY A 306 13.77 -19.12 -4.66
C GLY A 306 14.24 -20.58 -4.67
N ALA A 307 14.64 -21.12 -5.83
CA ALA A 307 15.13 -22.49 -5.92
C ALA A 307 16.39 -22.73 -5.05
N ALA A 308 17.34 -21.79 -5.11
CA ALA A 308 18.56 -21.85 -4.29
C ALA A 308 18.25 -21.68 -2.80
N THR A 309 17.27 -20.83 -2.45
CA THR A 309 16.77 -20.69 -1.07
C THR A 309 16.22 -22.01 -0.55
N ILE A 310 15.38 -22.70 -1.33
CA ILE A 310 14.81 -24.01 -0.97
C ILE A 310 15.90 -25.08 -0.77
N GLU A 311 16.93 -25.11 -1.61
CA GLU A 311 18.06 -26.03 -1.43
C GLU A 311 18.79 -25.77 -0.11
N ARG A 312 19.05 -24.47 0.23
CA ARG A 312 19.67 -24.11 1.51
C ARG A 312 18.80 -24.47 2.72
N LEU A 313 17.49 -24.30 2.63
CA LEU A 313 16.55 -24.70 3.70
C LEU A 313 16.53 -26.20 3.98
N ARG A 314 16.89 -27.02 2.99
CA ARG A 314 17.01 -28.48 3.14
C ARG A 314 18.32 -28.92 3.81
N ASP A 315 19.34 -28.08 3.85
CA ASP A 315 20.65 -28.42 4.42
C ASP A 315 20.63 -28.32 5.96
N PRO A 316 20.75 -29.44 6.70
CA PRO A 316 20.74 -29.42 8.16
C PRO A 316 21.87 -28.59 8.79
N ALA A 317 23.03 -28.48 8.12
CA ALA A 317 24.14 -27.68 8.63
C ALA A 317 23.83 -26.18 8.60
N LEU A 318 23.12 -25.73 7.57
CA LEU A 318 22.68 -24.35 7.44
C LEU A 318 21.53 -23.99 8.41
N ARG A 319 20.68 -24.97 8.76
CA ARG A 319 19.58 -24.74 9.73
C ARG A 319 20.10 -24.37 11.13
N GLU A 320 21.22 -24.93 11.57
CA GLU A 320 21.81 -24.54 12.86
C GLU A 320 22.38 -23.12 12.82
N ARG A 321 23.01 -22.75 11.70
CA ARG A 321 23.42 -21.35 11.47
C ARG A 321 22.21 -20.41 11.47
N LEU A 322 21.13 -20.77 10.77
CA LEU A 322 19.87 -19.99 10.74
C LEU A 322 19.30 -19.81 12.14
N ARG A 323 19.28 -20.88 12.95
CA ARG A 323 18.80 -20.79 14.33
C ARG A 323 19.57 -19.71 15.12
N THR A 324 20.87 -19.77 15.07
CA THR A 324 21.71 -18.80 15.79
C THR A 324 21.47 -17.38 15.30
N GLU A 325 21.50 -17.16 13.98
CA GLU A 325 21.33 -15.82 13.41
C GLU A 325 19.92 -15.26 13.62
N ILE A 326 18.87 -16.10 13.58
CA ILE A 326 17.49 -15.61 13.70
C ILE A 326 17.05 -15.55 15.17
N GLU A 327 17.28 -16.64 15.94
CA GLU A 327 16.71 -16.80 17.29
C GLU A 327 17.59 -16.21 18.39
N ASP A 328 18.92 -16.19 18.24
CA ASP A 328 19.84 -15.72 19.28
C ASP A 328 20.39 -14.30 19.00
N GLU A 329 20.72 -13.97 17.74
CA GLU A 329 21.40 -12.73 17.36
C GLU A 329 20.44 -11.68 16.75
N GLY A 330 19.47 -12.13 15.98
CA GLY A 330 18.60 -11.32 15.14
C GLY A 330 19.13 -11.20 13.70
N SER A 331 18.30 -11.64 12.74
CA SER A 331 18.63 -11.62 11.30
C SER A 331 18.92 -10.22 10.77
N ASP A 332 19.90 -10.09 9.90
CA ASP A 332 20.27 -8.85 9.20
C ASP A 332 19.23 -8.41 8.16
N GLY A 333 18.30 -9.29 7.78
CA GLY A 333 17.38 -9.03 6.68
C GLY A 333 16.25 -8.08 7.00
N PHE A 334 15.64 -8.13 8.19
CA PHE A 334 14.40 -7.44 8.48
C PHE A 334 14.43 -6.60 9.76
N HIS A 335 14.95 -7.09 10.88
CA HIS A 335 14.76 -6.44 12.17
C HIS A 335 16.00 -6.38 13.09
N GLU A 336 16.98 -7.25 12.92
CA GLU A 336 18.20 -7.34 13.78
C GLU A 336 17.87 -7.45 15.28
N ILE A 337 16.88 -8.23 15.60
CA ILE A 337 16.41 -8.55 16.96
C ILE A 337 16.17 -10.05 17.00
N PRO A 338 16.57 -10.75 18.08
CA PRO A 338 16.21 -12.15 18.28
C PRO A 338 14.72 -12.40 18.03
N MET A 339 14.40 -13.41 17.21
CA MET A 339 13.02 -13.69 16.79
C MET A 339 12.24 -14.39 17.90
N ASP A 340 11.10 -13.82 18.24
CA ASP A 340 10.08 -14.47 19.06
C ASP A 340 9.01 -15.09 18.15
N TRP A 341 9.09 -16.40 17.94
CA TRP A 341 8.13 -17.13 17.11
C TRP A 341 6.71 -17.22 17.69
N SER A 342 6.50 -16.78 18.93
CA SER A 342 5.15 -16.70 19.53
C SER A 342 4.31 -15.56 18.97
N VAL A 343 4.94 -14.52 18.40
CA VAL A 343 4.27 -13.36 17.79
C VAL A 343 4.13 -13.47 16.27
N ILE A 344 4.70 -14.51 15.65
CA ILE A 344 4.57 -14.77 14.21
C ILE A 344 3.52 -15.86 14.00
N VAL A 345 2.47 -15.52 13.27
CA VAL A 345 1.28 -16.37 13.05
C VAL A 345 1.19 -16.77 11.59
N VAL A 346 1.04 -18.06 11.32
CA VAL A 346 0.74 -18.63 9.99
C VAL A 346 -0.56 -19.44 10.10
N ASP A 347 -1.47 -19.26 9.17
CA ASP A 347 -2.78 -19.93 9.12
C ASP A 347 -3.57 -19.84 10.44
N GLY A 348 -3.41 -18.72 11.16
CA GLY A 348 -4.10 -18.44 12.43
C GLY A 348 -3.50 -19.13 13.65
N ARG A 349 -2.27 -19.68 13.56
CA ARG A 349 -1.55 -20.30 14.68
C ARG A 349 -0.14 -19.71 14.82
N PRO A 350 0.31 -19.36 16.05
CA PRO A 350 1.69 -18.99 16.31
C PRO A 350 2.67 -20.10 15.90
N ILE A 351 3.79 -19.72 15.26
CA ILE A 351 4.82 -20.69 14.81
C ILE A 351 5.37 -21.49 16.00
N ALA A 352 5.62 -20.85 17.15
CA ALA A 352 6.10 -21.54 18.34
C ALA A 352 5.15 -22.65 18.79
N GLU A 353 3.82 -22.43 18.73
CA GLU A 353 2.80 -23.43 19.06
C GLU A 353 2.74 -24.54 18.02
N ALA A 354 2.75 -24.19 16.72
CA ALA A 354 2.70 -25.16 15.63
C ALA A 354 3.92 -26.09 15.65
N ALA A 355 5.11 -25.55 15.88
CA ALA A 355 6.35 -26.30 16.03
C ALA A 355 6.30 -27.25 17.24
N ALA A 356 5.80 -26.80 18.39
CA ALA A 356 5.66 -27.65 19.57
C ALA A 356 4.71 -28.83 19.33
N VAL A 357 3.58 -28.61 18.63
CA VAL A 357 2.64 -29.67 18.24
C VAL A 357 3.30 -30.68 17.29
N ALA A 358 4.15 -30.20 16.37
CA ALA A 358 4.92 -31.04 15.44
C ALA A 358 6.11 -31.75 16.11
N GLY A 359 6.45 -31.43 17.36
CA GLY A 359 7.64 -31.96 18.05
C GLY A 359 8.96 -31.46 17.48
N ALA A 360 8.95 -30.28 16.83
CA ALA A 360 10.09 -29.67 16.15
C ALA A 360 10.55 -28.39 16.85
N ARG A 361 11.81 -27.96 16.60
CA ARG A 361 12.23 -26.61 16.94
C ARG A 361 11.55 -25.61 16.00
N PRO A 362 11.26 -24.36 16.44
CA PRO A 362 10.58 -23.38 15.59
C PRO A 362 11.26 -23.16 14.24
N ILE A 363 12.58 -22.99 14.21
CA ILE A 363 13.32 -22.78 12.94
C ILE A 363 13.25 -24.00 12.01
N ASP A 364 13.30 -25.22 12.54
CA ASP A 364 13.18 -26.43 11.71
C ASP A 364 11.78 -26.53 11.11
N TYR A 365 10.76 -26.22 11.89
CA TYR A 365 9.37 -26.15 11.43
C TYR A 365 9.20 -25.11 10.31
N VAL A 366 9.77 -23.90 10.48
CA VAL A 366 9.76 -22.85 9.45
C VAL A 366 10.44 -23.31 8.17
N CYS A 367 11.64 -23.94 8.26
CA CYS A 367 12.35 -24.44 7.10
C CYS A 367 11.51 -25.50 6.33
N GLU A 368 10.88 -26.42 7.05
CA GLU A 368 10.05 -27.46 6.42
C GLU A 368 8.80 -26.90 5.78
N LEU A 369 8.12 -25.97 6.47
CA LEU A 369 6.94 -25.28 5.95
C LEU A 369 7.24 -24.49 4.66
N LEU A 370 8.36 -23.75 4.63
CA LEU A 370 8.80 -23.01 3.46
C LEU A 370 9.17 -23.92 2.28
N VAL A 371 9.81 -25.07 2.55
CA VAL A 371 10.13 -26.07 1.53
C VAL A 371 8.85 -26.71 0.99
N GLU A 372 7.93 -27.13 1.87
CA GLU A 372 6.67 -27.78 1.50
C GLU A 372 5.80 -26.89 0.62
N ARG A 373 5.70 -25.60 0.97
CA ARG A 373 4.87 -24.62 0.27
C ARG A 373 5.60 -23.81 -0.79
N ASN A 374 6.78 -24.26 -1.21
CA ASN A 374 7.59 -23.58 -2.24
C ASN A 374 7.74 -22.08 -1.99
N LEU A 375 8.05 -21.66 -0.75
CA LEU A 375 8.16 -20.29 -0.23
C LEU A 375 6.84 -19.50 -0.18
N GLY A 376 5.76 -20.00 -0.74
CA GLY A 376 4.45 -19.33 -0.81
C GLY A 376 3.68 -19.31 0.52
N VAL A 377 4.31 -18.79 1.57
CA VAL A 377 3.74 -18.70 2.93
C VAL A 377 3.62 -17.25 3.34
N SER A 378 2.41 -16.74 3.54
CA SER A 378 2.17 -15.46 4.21
C SER A 378 2.13 -15.64 5.73
N CYS A 379 2.50 -14.59 6.46
CA CYS A 379 2.44 -14.56 7.91
C CYS A 379 1.93 -13.22 8.45
N ILE A 380 1.51 -13.24 9.69
CA ILE A 380 1.10 -12.06 10.47
C ILE A 380 2.08 -11.91 11.62
N ALA A 381 2.68 -10.73 11.79
CA ALA A 381 3.65 -10.42 12.83
C ALA A 381 3.09 -9.40 13.83
N HIS A 382 2.79 -9.84 15.06
CA HIS A 382 2.23 -9.03 16.13
C HIS A 382 3.33 -8.24 16.87
N THR A 383 3.87 -7.21 16.22
CA THR A 383 5.04 -6.45 16.72
C THR A 383 4.75 -4.95 16.94
N GLY A 384 3.53 -4.46 16.67
CA GLY A 384 3.20 -3.04 16.70
C GLY A 384 3.09 -2.43 18.11
N ASN A 385 3.19 -1.11 18.16
CA ASN A 385 3.05 -0.30 19.37
C ASN A 385 1.93 0.72 19.18
N GLU A 386 0.88 0.64 19.97
CA GLU A 386 -0.32 1.48 19.84
C GLU A 386 0.00 2.98 19.98
N GLU A 387 0.87 3.37 20.91
CA GLU A 387 1.28 4.77 21.08
C GLU A 387 1.99 5.33 19.85
N ASN A 388 2.81 4.51 19.17
CA ASN A 388 3.48 4.92 17.93
C ASN A 388 2.48 5.08 16.79
N VAL A 389 1.55 4.14 16.64
CA VAL A 389 0.49 4.20 15.62
C VAL A 389 -0.34 5.47 15.80
N ARG A 390 -0.79 5.78 17.03
CA ARG A 390 -1.59 6.99 17.32
C ARG A 390 -0.83 8.27 16.99
N ALA A 391 0.44 8.36 17.39
CA ALA A 391 1.26 9.53 17.11
C ALA A 391 1.47 9.73 15.61
N THR A 392 1.75 8.64 14.87
CA THR A 392 1.93 8.67 13.42
C THR A 392 0.64 9.10 12.70
N MET A 393 -0.52 8.54 13.10
CA MET A 393 -1.82 8.90 12.52
C MET A 393 -2.19 10.36 12.75
N ALA A 394 -1.86 10.91 13.92
CA ALA A 394 -2.14 12.33 14.25
C ALA A 394 -1.31 13.29 13.41
N HIS A 395 -0.16 12.85 12.87
CA HIS A 395 0.74 13.71 12.12
C HIS A 395 0.09 14.28 10.86
N TRP A 396 0.29 15.55 10.58
CA TRP A 396 -0.41 16.27 9.52
C TRP A 396 -0.06 15.82 8.08
N SER A 397 1.13 15.25 7.85
CA SER A 397 1.55 14.71 6.55
C SER A 397 1.20 13.23 6.36
N HIS A 398 0.52 12.62 7.34
CA HIS A 398 0.08 11.23 7.28
C HIS A 398 -1.10 11.06 6.32
N THR A 399 -1.05 10.00 5.52
CA THR A 399 -2.14 9.46 4.70
C THR A 399 -2.53 8.07 5.18
N VAL A 400 -3.45 7.40 4.50
CA VAL A 400 -3.86 6.04 4.84
C VAL A 400 -3.41 5.06 3.75
N GLY A 401 -2.72 4.01 4.17
CA GLY A 401 -2.44 2.83 3.37
C GLY A 401 -2.93 1.59 4.12
N SER A 402 -3.63 0.69 3.44
CA SER A 402 -4.08 -0.54 4.09
C SER A 402 -2.96 -1.57 4.23
N ASP A 403 -1.98 -1.51 3.35
CA ASP A 403 -0.95 -2.54 3.17
C ASP A 403 -1.61 -3.93 3.03
N GLY A 404 -2.72 -3.94 2.27
CA GLY A 404 -3.67 -5.05 2.20
C GLY A 404 -3.14 -6.20 1.35
N ILE A 405 -2.92 -7.35 1.99
CA ILE A 405 -2.73 -8.66 1.37
C ILE A 405 -4.04 -9.42 1.56
N ILE A 406 -4.76 -9.72 0.47
CA ILE A 406 -6.14 -10.25 0.54
C ILE A 406 -6.25 -11.73 0.17
N VAL A 407 -5.14 -12.40 -0.03
CA VAL A 407 -5.02 -13.82 -0.37
C VAL A 407 -4.64 -14.70 0.84
N GLY A 408 -4.68 -16.03 0.66
CA GLY A 408 -4.43 -17.00 1.73
C GLY A 408 -5.69 -17.36 2.52
N ASP A 409 -5.62 -18.39 3.38
CA ASP A 409 -6.78 -18.88 4.12
C ASP A 409 -7.26 -17.89 5.20
N ARG A 410 -6.32 -17.31 5.94
CA ARG A 410 -6.57 -16.32 6.99
C ARG A 410 -5.67 -15.10 6.80
N PRO A 411 -5.97 -14.23 5.81
CA PRO A 411 -5.21 -13.01 5.59
C PRO A 411 -5.40 -12.03 6.76
N HIS A 412 -4.55 -11.02 6.80
CA HIS A 412 -4.66 -9.95 7.79
C HIS A 412 -5.96 -9.15 7.59
N PRO A 413 -6.76 -8.85 8.66
CA PRO A 413 -8.02 -8.11 8.54
C PRO A 413 -7.86 -6.68 7.99
N ARG A 414 -6.64 -6.11 7.93
CA ARG A 414 -6.38 -4.78 7.35
C ARG A 414 -6.82 -4.64 5.90
N GLY A 415 -6.86 -5.74 5.13
CA GLY A 415 -7.37 -5.75 3.76
C GLY A 415 -8.86 -5.40 3.65
N TRP A 416 -9.65 -5.63 4.70
CA TRP A 416 -11.11 -5.42 4.74
C TRP A 416 -11.57 -4.34 5.70
N GLY A 417 -10.76 -3.93 6.68
CA GLY A 417 -11.22 -3.08 7.79
C GLY A 417 -10.45 -1.79 8.00
N THR A 418 -9.41 -1.49 7.23
CA THR A 418 -8.53 -0.34 7.48
C THR A 418 -9.29 0.99 7.55
N PHE A 419 -10.02 1.36 6.51
CA PHE A 419 -10.67 2.68 6.43
C PHE A 419 -11.81 2.83 7.45
N PRO A 420 -12.74 1.86 7.60
CA PRO A 420 -13.77 1.93 8.63
C PRO A 420 -13.21 2.00 10.06
N ARG A 421 -12.12 1.27 10.35
CA ARG A 421 -11.47 1.28 11.66
C ARG A 421 -10.90 2.65 12.03
N TYR A 422 -10.38 3.41 11.07
CA TYR A 422 -9.98 4.80 11.32
C TYR A 422 -11.14 5.63 11.87
N PHE A 423 -12.32 5.53 11.26
CA PHE A 423 -13.48 6.28 11.70
C PHE A 423 -14.06 5.76 13.02
N ALA A 424 -14.21 4.45 13.15
CA ALA A 424 -14.79 3.84 14.34
C ALA A 424 -13.90 4.09 15.58
N VAL A 425 -12.65 3.72 15.49
CA VAL A 425 -11.74 3.71 16.64
C VAL A 425 -11.07 5.08 16.83
N TYR A 426 -10.39 5.60 15.79
CA TYR A 426 -9.49 6.75 15.97
C TYR A 426 -10.20 8.10 15.86
N VAL A 427 -11.37 8.16 15.21
CA VAL A 427 -12.21 9.36 15.19
C VAL A 427 -13.27 9.30 16.28
N ARG A 428 -14.19 8.31 16.23
CA ARG A 428 -15.37 8.28 17.09
C ARG A 428 -15.05 7.90 18.54
N GLU A 429 -14.28 6.83 18.78
CA GLU A 429 -14.03 6.31 20.12
C GLU A 429 -12.91 7.06 20.85
N LEU A 430 -11.78 7.28 20.18
CA LEU A 430 -10.57 7.86 20.78
C LEU A 430 -10.43 9.37 20.57
N GLY A 431 -11.12 9.96 19.58
CA GLY A 431 -11.06 11.38 19.28
C GLY A 431 -9.66 11.90 18.90
N ILE A 432 -8.80 11.05 18.32
CA ILE A 432 -7.44 11.41 17.91
C ILE A 432 -7.47 12.30 16.66
N LEU A 433 -8.44 12.05 15.79
CA LEU A 433 -8.70 12.80 14.56
C LEU A 433 -10.13 13.33 14.56
N SER A 434 -10.36 14.49 13.95
CA SER A 434 -11.72 14.88 13.55
C SER A 434 -12.13 14.13 12.27
N TRP A 435 -13.42 14.12 11.95
CA TRP A 435 -13.96 13.55 10.72
C TRP A 435 -13.31 14.17 9.49
N GLU A 436 -13.16 15.49 9.49
CA GLU A 436 -12.59 16.26 8.39
C GLU A 436 -11.09 15.95 8.20
N GLN A 437 -10.36 15.81 9.31
CA GLN A 437 -8.94 15.41 9.27
C GLN A 437 -8.78 14.01 8.69
N ALA A 438 -9.60 13.05 9.13
CA ALA A 438 -9.58 11.67 8.63
C ALA A 438 -9.91 11.63 7.13
N VAL A 439 -10.99 12.30 6.71
CA VAL A 439 -11.36 12.37 5.28
C VAL A 439 -10.24 13.00 4.45
N ARG A 440 -9.66 14.14 4.89
CA ARG A 440 -8.54 14.77 4.17
C ARG A 440 -7.34 13.82 3.99
N LYS A 441 -6.99 13.05 5.02
CA LYS A 441 -5.89 12.09 5.01
C LYS A 441 -6.13 10.90 4.06
N MET A 442 -7.39 10.60 3.76
CA MET A 442 -7.81 9.51 2.88
C MET A 442 -8.14 9.98 1.46
N THR A 443 -8.20 11.27 1.18
CA THR A 443 -8.73 11.80 -0.08
C THR A 443 -7.79 12.82 -0.74
N SER A 444 -7.87 14.10 -0.36
CA SER A 444 -7.13 15.16 -1.07
C SER A 444 -5.63 15.12 -0.85
N LEU A 445 -5.17 14.73 0.34
CA LEU A 445 -3.73 14.65 0.62
C LEU A 445 -3.04 13.56 -0.22
N PRO A 446 -3.55 12.31 -0.29
CA PRO A 446 -3.02 11.31 -1.20
C PRO A 446 -3.18 11.68 -2.68
N ALA A 447 -4.33 12.23 -3.11
CA ALA A 447 -4.52 12.66 -4.50
C ALA A 447 -3.48 13.72 -4.93
N GLN A 448 -3.14 14.66 -4.03
CA GLN A 448 -2.06 15.64 -4.25
C GLN A 448 -0.69 14.96 -4.37
N ARG A 449 -0.38 13.96 -3.52
CA ARG A 449 0.87 13.20 -3.62
C ARG A 449 0.99 12.47 -4.95
N LEU A 450 -0.10 11.85 -5.40
CA LEU A 450 -0.16 11.13 -6.68
C LEU A 450 -0.15 12.06 -7.91
N GLY A 451 -0.43 13.36 -7.72
CA GLY A 451 -0.50 14.32 -8.82
C GLY A 451 -1.78 14.23 -9.64
N PHE A 452 -2.89 13.80 -9.04
CA PHE A 452 -4.21 13.76 -9.67
C PHE A 452 -5.04 14.99 -9.28
N PRO A 453 -5.07 16.05 -10.11
CA PRO A 453 -5.69 17.33 -9.74
C PRO A 453 -7.22 17.29 -9.78
N ASP A 454 -7.82 16.29 -10.40
CA ASP A 454 -9.26 16.15 -10.59
C ASP A 454 -9.93 15.19 -9.59
N ARG A 455 -9.24 14.79 -8.49
CA ARG A 455 -9.73 13.82 -7.50
C ARG A 455 -9.48 14.27 -6.06
N GLY A 456 -10.14 13.60 -5.11
CA GLY A 456 -9.94 13.81 -3.67
C GLY A 456 -10.65 15.01 -3.06
N LEU A 457 -11.46 15.75 -3.84
CA LEU A 457 -12.28 16.85 -3.37
C LEU A 457 -13.70 16.77 -3.96
N LEU A 458 -14.72 17.14 -3.18
CA LEU A 458 -16.09 17.36 -3.68
C LEU A 458 -16.23 18.80 -4.20
N ARG A 459 -15.88 19.01 -5.48
CA ARG A 459 -16.00 20.31 -6.16
C ARG A 459 -16.48 20.13 -7.59
N PRO A 460 -17.24 21.08 -8.15
CA PRO A 460 -17.63 21.03 -9.55
C PRO A 460 -16.43 20.80 -10.49
N GLY A 461 -16.60 19.89 -11.44
CA GLY A 461 -15.58 19.47 -12.41
C GLY A 461 -14.67 18.33 -11.96
N MET A 462 -14.63 17.99 -10.65
CA MET A 462 -13.89 16.82 -10.16
C MET A 462 -14.56 15.52 -10.59
N ALA A 463 -13.77 14.44 -10.67
CA ALA A 463 -14.31 13.08 -10.85
C ALA A 463 -15.27 12.75 -9.71
N ALA A 464 -16.38 12.12 -10.04
CA ALA A 464 -17.39 11.78 -9.05
C ALA A 464 -17.06 10.45 -8.36
N ASP A 465 -15.92 10.43 -7.66
CA ASP A 465 -15.57 9.40 -6.69
C ASP A 465 -16.10 9.86 -5.33
N VAL A 466 -17.13 9.20 -4.82
CA VAL A 466 -17.88 9.65 -3.62
C VAL A 466 -18.13 8.47 -2.69
N THR A 467 -17.95 8.69 -1.40
CA THR A 467 -18.31 7.74 -0.34
C THR A 467 -19.27 8.39 0.64
N CYS A 468 -20.39 7.70 0.94
CA CYS A 468 -21.30 8.09 2.00
C CYS A 468 -21.06 7.24 3.24
N ILE A 469 -20.96 7.90 4.41
CA ILE A 469 -20.64 7.28 5.69
C ILE A 469 -21.78 7.52 6.66
N ASP A 470 -22.27 6.47 7.28
CA ASP A 470 -23.10 6.58 8.48
C ASP A 470 -22.19 6.69 9.71
N PRO A 471 -22.09 7.85 10.36
CA PRO A 471 -21.18 8.07 11.48
C PRO A 471 -21.53 7.27 12.74
N GLU A 472 -22.78 6.82 12.88
CA GLU A 472 -23.23 6.09 14.04
C GLU A 472 -22.89 4.60 13.94
N THR A 473 -22.95 4.04 12.71
CA THR A 473 -22.82 2.60 12.50
C THR A 473 -21.47 2.18 11.91
N ILE A 474 -20.66 3.12 11.37
CA ILE A 474 -19.39 2.76 10.74
C ILE A 474 -18.48 2.01 11.69
N ARG A 475 -18.05 0.82 11.24
CA ARG A 475 -17.06 -0.03 11.95
C ARG A 475 -16.43 -1.07 11.05
N ASP A 476 -15.21 -1.48 11.40
CA ASP A 476 -14.61 -2.69 10.90
C ASP A 476 -15.24 -3.91 11.63
N THR A 477 -15.54 -4.94 10.87
CA THR A 477 -16.09 -6.21 11.40
C THR A 477 -15.12 -7.36 11.20
N ALA A 478 -14.07 -7.15 10.39
CA ALA A 478 -13.03 -8.13 10.12
C ALA A 478 -12.16 -8.36 11.37
N THR A 479 -11.90 -9.63 11.70
CA THR A 479 -11.02 -10.05 12.80
C THR A 479 -9.91 -10.96 12.28
N TYR A 480 -8.93 -11.32 13.12
CA TYR A 480 -7.90 -12.28 12.74
C TYR A 480 -8.45 -13.71 12.55
N GLU A 481 -9.59 -14.03 13.17
CA GLU A 481 -10.29 -15.32 13.03
C GLU A 481 -11.18 -15.36 11.79
N ASP A 482 -11.81 -14.22 11.46
CA ASP A 482 -12.72 -14.06 10.31
C ASP A 482 -12.38 -12.76 9.56
N PRO A 483 -11.29 -12.77 8.77
CA PRO A 483 -10.72 -11.54 8.21
C PRO A 483 -11.47 -10.97 6.99
N ARG A 484 -12.38 -11.75 6.37
CA ARG A 484 -13.03 -11.36 5.12
C ARG A 484 -14.43 -10.77 5.32
N ARG A 485 -14.75 -10.36 6.55
CA ARG A 485 -16.04 -9.73 6.82
C ARG A 485 -16.08 -8.32 6.26
N GLN A 486 -17.19 -8.01 5.59
CA GLN A 486 -17.45 -6.67 5.08
C GLN A 486 -17.71 -5.71 6.24
N PRO A 487 -17.21 -4.46 6.18
CA PRO A 487 -17.48 -3.44 7.19
C PRO A 487 -18.95 -3.00 7.15
N GLU A 488 -19.36 -2.27 8.17
CA GLU A 488 -20.67 -1.64 8.27
C GLU A 488 -20.55 -0.12 8.18
N GLY A 489 -21.66 0.57 7.83
CA GLY A 489 -21.74 2.03 7.87
C GLY A 489 -21.22 2.76 6.63
N ILE A 490 -21.06 2.06 5.49
CA ILE A 490 -20.76 2.66 4.18
C ILE A 490 -21.82 2.23 3.18
N PRO A 491 -22.99 2.89 3.16
CA PRO A 491 -24.11 2.47 2.33
C PRO A 491 -23.94 2.75 0.83
N TYR A 492 -23.18 3.81 0.45
CA TYR A 492 -23.03 4.20 -0.95
C TYR A 492 -21.60 4.53 -1.29
N VAL A 493 -21.12 3.96 -2.42
CA VAL A 493 -19.82 4.27 -3.01
C VAL A 493 -19.97 4.45 -4.51
N LEU A 494 -19.49 5.59 -5.00
CA LEU A 494 -19.45 5.90 -6.42
C LEU A 494 -17.99 5.95 -6.89
N VAL A 495 -17.74 5.32 -8.03
CA VAL A 495 -16.45 5.40 -8.74
C VAL A 495 -16.72 5.99 -10.12
N ASN A 496 -16.06 7.09 -10.45
CA ASN A 496 -16.27 7.81 -11.71
C ASN A 496 -17.76 8.09 -12.01
N GLY A 497 -18.55 8.41 -10.98
CA GLY A 497 -19.98 8.73 -11.08
C GLY A 497 -20.94 7.52 -11.13
N VAL A 498 -20.42 6.32 -11.09
CA VAL A 498 -21.21 5.08 -11.13
C VAL A 498 -21.30 4.47 -9.74
N LEU A 499 -22.49 4.13 -9.27
CA LEU A 499 -22.70 3.39 -8.02
C LEU A 499 -22.07 1.98 -8.14
N VAL A 500 -21.02 1.73 -7.37
CA VAL A 500 -20.41 0.40 -7.20
C VAL A 500 -20.91 -0.29 -5.92
N VAL A 501 -21.28 0.49 -4.90
CA VAL A 501 -22.01 0.01 -3.72
C VAL A 501 -23.30 0.81 -3.60
N ASP A 502 -24.45 0.13 -3.50
CA ASP A 502 -25.80 0.69 -3.34
C ASP A 502 -26.50 0.00 -2.17
N ASP A 503 -26.87 0.76 -1.16
CA ASP A 503 -27.45 0.27 0.10
C ASP A 503 -26.62 -0.88 0.74
N GLY A 504 -25.29 -0.65 0.80
CA GLY A 504 -24.33 -1.59 1.38
C GLY A 504 -24.06 -2.85 0.55
N ARG A 505 -24.57 -2.92 -0.69
CA ARG A 505 -24.42 -4.09 -1.58
C ARG A 505 -23.63 -3.73 -2.83
N HIS A 506 -22.71 -4.59 -3.22
CA HIS A 506 -22.00 -4.45 -4.49
C HIS A 506 -22.97 -4.58 -5.67
N THR A 507 -22.92 -3.64 -6.60
CA THR A 507 -23.87 -3.58 -7.75
C THR A 507 -23.44 -4.45 -8.93
N GLY A 508 -22.25 -5.02 -8.91
CA GLY A 508 -21.64 -5.71 -10.05
C GLY A 508 -21.02 -4.77 -11.10
N ARG A 509 -21.09 -3.45 -10.88
CA ARG A 509 -20.49 -2.48 -11.82
C ARG A 509 -18.98 -2.38 -11.61
N LEU A 510 -18.25 -2.35 -12.72
CA LEU A 510 -16.80 -2.20 -12.80
C LEU A 510 -16.49 -0.85 -13.45
N ALA A 511 -16.52 0.21 -12.64
CA ALA A 511 -16.43 1.60 -13.12
C ALA A 511 -15.05 2.24 -12.96
N GLY A 512 -14.12 1.52 -12.34
CA GLY A 512 -12.72 1.96 -12.17
C GLY A 512 -11.94 1.90 -13.48
N ARG A 513 -10.81 2.55 -13.48
CA ARG A 513 -9.86 2.57 -14.60
C ARG A 513 -8.43 2.72 -14.12
N ALA A 514 -7.46 2.38 -14.95
CA ALA A 514 -6.07 2.67 -14.71
C ALA A 514 -5.82 4.18 -14.87
N LEU A 515 -5.33 4.82 -13.81
CA LEU A 515 -4.98 6.24 -13.81
C LEU A 515 -3.49 6.38 -14.10
N ARG A 516 -3.16 7.12 -15.15
CA ARG A 516 -1.78 7.33 -15.58
C ARG A 516 -1.29 8.71 -15.15
N ALA A 517 -0.03 8.78 -14.71
CA ALA A 517 0.63 10.06 -14.47
C ALA A 517 0.57 10.91 -15.75
N SER A 518 0.02 12.11 -15.66
CA SER A 518 0.16 13.10 -16.71
C SER A 518 1.53 13.75 -16.55
N GLY A 519 2.51 13.51 -17.37
CA GLY A 519 3.91 13.95 -17.26
C GLY A 519 4.21 15.45 -16.98
N GLN A 520 3.26 16.16 -16.38
CA GLN A 520 3.36 17.55 -15.92
C GLN A 520 2.86 17.64 -14.47
N ARG A 521 3.75 17.40 -13.50
CA ARG A 521 3.55 18.01 -12.18
C ARG A 521 3.95 19.48 -12.31
N VAL A 522 3.01 20.37 -11.98
CA VAL A 522 3.32 21.78 -11.77
C VAL A 522 4.35 21.84 -10.63
N SER A 523 5.60 22.14 -10.96
CA SER A 523 6.63 22.43 -9.96
C SER A 523 6.12 23.57 -9.09
N SER A 524 5.95 23.36 -7.79
CA SER A 524 5.74 24.46 -6.84
C SER A 524 6.87 25.48 -7.03
N PRO A 525 6.58 26.78 -7.22
CA PRO A 525 7.63 27.76 -7.35
C PRO A 525 8.49 27.71 -6.07
N ALA A 526 9.79 27.53 -6.24
CA ALA A 526 10.75 27.64 -5.16
C ALA A 526 10.47 28.96 -4.42
N ARG A 527 10.17 28.90 -3.12
CA ARG A 527 10.10 30.10 -2.29
C ARG A 527 11.47 30.74 -2.39
N SER A 528 11.55 31.88 -3.09
CA SER A 528 12.74 32.71 -3.05
C SER A 528 13.01 33.09 -1.60
N ALA A 529 14.19 32.69 -1.11
CA ALA A 529 14.69 33.18 0.17
C ALA A 529 14.77 34.71 0.08
N ALA A 530 13.93 35.37 0.87
CA ALA A 530 14.05 36.79 1.17
C ALA A 530 14.50 36.94 2.63
#